data_0ca6dae14d703f42dfc0add1dcb0fbb7
#
_entry.id   0ca6dae14d703f42dfc0add1dcb0fbb7
#
_cell.length_a   1.000
_cell.length_b   1.000
_cell.length_c   1.000
_cell.angle_alpha   90.00
_cell.angle_beta   90.00
_cell.angle_gamma   90.00
#
_symmetry.space_group_name_H-M   'P 1'
#
loop_
_entity.id
_entity.type
_entity.pdbx_description
1 polymer ?
#
loop_
_entity_poly.entity_id
_entity_poly.type
_entity_poly.pdbx_seq_one_letter_code
_entity_poly.pdbx_strand_id
1 'polypeptide(L)'
;MAIFHQELGQVCTTMYLQGSAADNTVCKMHANDTVAACAAGNDFIGVVVGKRDGLACVQVAGFVTLHYTGTTAPAVGECALAGDGKGGVAVTENAKKYCVLRVDTAAKTVGLYL
;
A
#
# COMPACT_ATOMS: atom_id res chain seq x y z
N MET A 1 15.35 -4.58 22.41
CA MET A 1 15.93 -4.49 21.05
C MET A 1 14.85 -4.05 20.08
N ALA A 2 15.17 -3.08 19.24
CA ALA A 2 14.24 -2.64 18.19
C ALA A 2 14.49 -3.44 16.92
N ILE A 3 13.43 -3.76 16.21
CA ILE A 3 13.50 -4.46 14.92
C ILE A 3 13.04 -3.49 13.85
N PHE A 4 13.88 -3.30 12.82
CA PHE A 4 13.60 -2.37 11.73
C PHE A 4 13.49 -3.13 10.42
N HIS A 5 12.46 -2.81 9.65
CA HIS A 5 12.25 -3.34 8.30
C HIS A 5 12.29 -2.24 7.25
N GLN A 6 12.26 -0.98 7.66
CA GLN A 6 12.16 0.16 6.75
C GLN A 6 13.36 0.23 5.82
N GLU A 7 13.09 0.61 4.59
CA GLU A 7 14.07 0.80 3.53
C GLU A 7 14.78 -0.48 3.08
N LEU A 8 14.48 -1.61 3.71
CA LEU A 8 15.08 -2.88 3.31
C LEU A 8 14.42 -3.37 2.02
N GLY A 9 15.20 -3.45 0.95
CA GLY A 9 14.71 -3.86 -0.34
C GLY A 9 13.77 -2.87 -1.01
N GLN A 10 13.78 -1.60 -0.60
CA GLN A 10 12.90 -0.58 -1.15
C GLN A 10 13.24 -0.29 -2.60
N VAL A 11 12.25 -0.42 -3.48
CA VAL A 11 12.38 -0.09 -4.90
C VAL A 11 11.29 0.91 -5.24
N CYS A 12 11.68 2.06 -5.78
CA CYS A 12 10.75 3.11 -6.19
C CYS A 12 10.89 3.40 -7.68
N THR A 13 9.80 3.76 -8.31
CA THR A 13 9.77 4.19 -9.69
C THR A 13 8.90 5.44 -9.82
N THR A 14 9.17 6.25 -10.83
CA THR A 14 8.40 7.46 -11.09
C THR A 14 7.38 7.17 -12.17
N MET A 15 6.13 7.52 -11.93
CA MET A 15 5.02 7.33 -12.87
C MET A 15 4.16 8.57 -12.93
N TYR A 16 3.36 8.69 -13.99
CA TYR A 16 2.35 9.75 -14.06
C TYR A 16 1.25 9.46 -13.04
N LEU A 17 0.67 10.50 -12.48
CA LEU A 17 -0.43 10.38 -11.52
C LEU A 17 -1.71 10.90 -12.16
N GLN A 18 -2.71 10.02 -12.29
CA GLN A 18 -4.04 10.40 -12.74
C GLN A 18 -4.86 10.80 -11.52
N GLY A 19 -5.39 12.02 -11.54
CA GLY A 19 -6.16 12.56 -10.41
C GLY A 19 -5.25 12.95 -9.26
N SER A 20 -5.70 12.73 -8.05
CA SER A 20 -4.94 13.05 -6.84
C SER A 20 -4.82 11.85 -5.92
N ALA A 21 -3.71 11.78 -5.21
CA ALA A 21 -3.47 10.77 -4.19
C ALA A 21 -2.59 11.39 -3.10
N ALA A 22 -2.85 11.04 -1.85
CA ALA A 22 -2.03 11.52 -0.75
C ALA A 22 -0.76 10.65 -0.64
N ASP A 23 0.26 11.18 0.03
CA ASP A 23 1.46 10.41 0.34
C ASP A 23 1.12 9.25 1.28
N ASN A 24 1.85 8.15 1.17
CA ASN A 24 1.65 6.92 1.93
C ASN A 24 0.30 6.24 1.69
N THR A 25 -0.26 6.42 0.51
CA THR A 25 -1.50 5.75 0.12
C THR A 25 -1.26 4.77 -1.02
N VAL A 26 -2.06 3.71 -1.06
CA VAL A 26 -1.93 2.69 -2.11
C VAL A 26 -2.45 3.21 -3.44
N CYS A 27 -1.84 2.74 -4.51
CA CYS A 27 -2.22 3.13 -5.86
C CYS A 27 -2.30 1.91 -6.78
N LYS A 28 -3.06 2.06 -7.85
CA LYS A 28 -3.23 1.04 -8.88
C LYS A 28 -2.73 1.56 -10.22
N MET A 29 -2.50 0.65 -11.14
CA MET A 29 -2.23 1.05 -12.52
C MET A 29 -3.52 1.55 -13.17
N HIS A 30 -3.44 2.72 -13.77
CA HIS A 30 -4.58 3.33 -14.49
C HIS A 30 -4.40 3.19 -16.01
N ALA A 31 -3.19 3.35 -16.48
CA ALA A 31 -2.81 3.25 -17.89
C ALA A 31 -1.29 2.99 -17.95
N ASN A 32 -0.71 2.95 -19.13
CA ASN A 32 0.73 2.81 -19.28
C ASN A 32 1.46 3.91 -18.50
N ASP A 33 2.40 3.53 -17.67
CA ASP A 33 3.24 4.44 -16.87
C ASP A 33 2.44 5.40 -15.97
N THR A 34 1.17 5.07 -15.70
CA THR A 34 0.25 5.96 -14.99
C THR A 34 -0.43 5.22 -13.85
N VAL A 35 -0.39 5.81 -12.66
CA VAL A 35 -1.07 5.28 -11.46
C VAL A 35 -2.22 6.18 -11.05
N ALA A 36 -3.14 5.63 -10.29
CA ALA A 36 -4.26 6.36 -9.69
C ALA A 36 -4.54 5.80 -8.30
N ALA A 37 -5.24 6.57 -7.48
CA ALA A 37 -5.68 6.10 -6.18
C ALA A 37 -6.60 4.88 -6.33
N CYS A 38 -6.53 3.95 -5.37
CA CYS A 38 -7.37 2.77 -5.38
C CYS A 38 -8.78 3.10 -4.92
N ALA A 39 -9.78 2.52 -5.59
CA ALA A 39 -11.11 2.39 -5.02
C ALA A 39 -11.17 1.15 -4.12
N ALA A 40 -12.24 1.03 -3.33
CA ALA A 40 -12.42 -0.13 -2.46
C ALA A 40 -12.43 -1.43 -3.27
N GLY A 41 -11.65 -2.40 -2.84
CA GLY A 41 -11.55 -3.71 -3.50
C GLY A 41 -10.53 -3.76 -4.64
N ASN A 42 -9.91 -2.66 -5.02
CA ASN A 42 -8.89 -2.67 -6.07
C ASN A 42 -7.59 -3.26 -5.57
N ASP A 43 -6.94 -4.05 -6.42
CA ASP A 43 -5.57 -4.47 -6.18
C ASP A 43 -4.64 -3.27 -6.34
N PHE A 44 -3.68 -3.16 -5.43
CA PHE A 44 -2.71 -2.08 -5.50
C PHE A 44 -1.36 -2.62 -5.96
N ILE A 45 -0.59 -1.79 -6.67
CA ILE A 45 0.74 -2.18 -7.17
C ILE A 45 1.85 -1.57 -6.33
N GLY A 46 1.54 -0.59 -5.51
CA GLY A 46 2.53 0.09 -4.72
C GLY A 46 1.93 1.20 -3.89
N VAL A 47 2.81 2.00 -3.33
CA VAL A 47 2.46 3.07 -2.40
C VAL A 47 3.07 4.38 -2.90
N VAL A 48 2.26 5.43 -2.96
CA VAL A 48 2.75 6.76 -3.31
C VAL A 48 3.60 7.27 -2.15
N VAL A 49 4.89 7.48 -2.38
CA VAL A 49 5.79 8.01 -1.34
C VAL A 49 6.07 9.50 -1.51
N GLY A 50 5.75 10.06 -2.66
CA GLY A 50 5.86 11.49 -2.92
C GLY A 50 5.31 11.82 -4.28
N LYS A 51 5.02 13.09 -4.53
CA LYS A 51 4.48 13.52 -5.82
C LYS A 51 4.96 14.93 -6.13
N ARG A 52 5.06 15.22 -7.43
CA ARG A 52 5.51 16.51 -7.91
C ARG A 52 5.09 16.70 -9.37
N ASP A 53 4.42 17.80 -9.66
CA ASP A 53 4.10 18.22 -11.05
C ASP A 53 3.40 17.12 -11.87
N GLY A 54 2.42 16.45 -11.29
CA GLY A 54 1.68 15.41 -11.99
C GLY A 54 2.41 14.07 -12.05
N LEU A 55 3.57 13.95 -11.38
CA LEU A 55 4.32 12.70 -11.26
C LEU A 55 4.22 12.18 -9.83
N ALA A 56 4.26 10.87 -9.69
CA ALA A 56 4.30 10.21 -8.40
C ALA A 56 5.54 9.32 -8.31
N CYS A 57 6.22 9.37 -7.17
CA CYS A 57 7.22 8.37 -6.83
C CYS A 57 6.50 7.24 -6.13
N VAL A 58 6.55 6.05 -6.70
CA VAL A 58 5.78 4.89 -6.24
C VAL A 58 6.74 3.82 -5.77
N GLN A 59 6.58 3.39 -4.52
CA GLN A 59 7.33 2.25 -4.00
C GLN A 59 6.61 0.98 -4.43
N VAL A 60 7.30 0.15 -5.19
CA VAL A 60 6.74 -1.09 -5.77
C VAL A 60 7.29 -2.36 -5.10
N ALA A 61 8.28 -2.22 -4.24
CA ALA A 61 8.85 -3.34 -3.49
C ALA A 61 9.42 -2.85 -2.17
N GLY A 62 9.57 -3.75 -1.22
CA GLY A 62 10.12 -3.45 0.09
C GLY A 62 9.04 -3.32 1.15
N PHE A 63 9.47 -2.95 2.35
CA PHE A 63 8.57 -2.87 3.50
C PHE A 63 7.80 -1.55 3.50
N VAL A 64 6.50 -1.63 3.78
CA VAL A 64 5.65 -0.45 3.95
C VAL A 64 4.76 -0.61 5.17
N THR A 65 4.41 0.52 5.79
CA THR A 65 3.42 0.57 6.86
C THR A 65 2.22 1.36 6.37
N LEU A 66 1.05 0.74 6.39
CA LEU A 66 -0.17 1.32 5.84
C LEU A 66 -1.28 1.30 6.89
N HIS A 67 -2.22 2.21 6.77
CA HIS A 67 -3.45 2.13 7.54
C HIS A 67 -4.35 1.04 6.97
N TYR A 68 -5.10 0.37 7.85
CA TYR A 68 -6.12 -0.56 7.42
C TYR A 68 -7.48 -0.15 8.00
N THR A 69 -8.54 -0.54 7.31
CA THR A 69 -9.92 -0.32 7.74
C THR A 69 -10.68 -1.63 7.69
N GLY A 70 -11.93 -1.59 8.14
CA GLY A 70 -12.79 -2.76 8.18
C GLY A 70 -12.83 -3.39 9.56
N THR A 71 -13.70 -4.37 9.72
CA THR A 71 -13.94 -5.05 11.00
C THR A 71 -12.97 -6.18 11.27
N THR A 72 -12.27 -6.66 10.22
CA THR A 72 -11.30 -7.76 10.33
C THR A 72 -9.90 -7.18 10.31
N ALA A 73 -9.13 -7.42 11.37
CA ALA A 73 -7.72 -7.03 11.39
C ALA A 73 -6.90 -7.96 10.50
N PRO A 74 -5.89 -7.44 9.78
CA PRO A 74 -4.98 -8.30 9.05
C PRO A 74 -4.27 -9.29 9.98
N ALA A 75 -3.95 -10.46 9.47
CA ALA A 75 -3.20 -11.47 10.22
C ALA A 75 -1.73 -11.42 9.82
N VAL A 76 -0.85 -11.66 10.79
CA VAL A 76 0.58 -11.83 10.54
C VAL A 76 0.80 -13.05 9.65
N GLY A 77 1.74 -12.97 8.73
CA GLY A 77 1.97 -14.00 7.73
C GLY A 77 1.34 -13.61 6.41
N GLU A 78 0.87 -14.56 5.62
CA GLU A 78 0.19 -14.24 4.37
C GLU A 78 -1.22 -13.73 4.64
N CYS A 79 -1.55 -12.59 4.09
CA CYS A 79 -2.85 -11.97 4.25
C CYS A 79 -3.30 -11.31 2.96
N ALA A 80 -4.52 -11.61 2.51
CA ALA A 80 -5.09 -11.04 1.29
C ALA A 80 -5.60 -9.63 1.58
N LEU A 81 -5.03 -8.65 0.90
CA LEU A 81 -5.32 -7.24 1.11
C LEU A 81 -5.59 -6.53 -0.22
N ALA A 82 -6.52 -5.61 -0.20
CA ALA A 82 -6.79 -4.72 -1.34
C ALA A 82 -6.98 -3.30 -0.83
N GLY A 83 -7.05 -2.34 -1.72
CA GLY A 83 -7.32 -0.96 -1.36
C GLY A 83 -8.67 -0.83 -0.66
N ASP A 84 -8.77 0.11 0.28
CA ASP A 84 -10.00 0.32 1.03
C ASP A 84 -10.82 1.52 0.52
N GLY A 85 -10.34 2.20 -0.51
CA GLY A 85 -10.98 3.40 -1.04
C GLY A 85 -10.67 4.66 -0.25
N LYS A 86 -9.86 4.55 0.80
CA LYS A 86 -9.51 5.66 1.69
C LYS A 86 -8.00 5.85 1.78
N GLY A 87 -7.26 5.28 0.85
CA GLY A 87 -5.80 5.39 0.79
C GLY A 87 -5.07 4.26 1.49
N GLY A 88 -5.73 3.48 2.32
CA GLY A 88 -5.14 2.33 3.01
C GLY A 88 -5.57 1.01 2.41
N VAL A 89 -5.56 -0.04 3.23
CA VAL A 89 -5.89 -1.39 2.81
C VAL A 89 -6.98 -1.99 3.71
N ALA A 90 -7.61 -3.05 3.23
CA ALA A 90 -8.56 -3.83 4.01
C ALA A 90 -8.39 -5.30 3.66
N VAL A 91 -8.65 -6.18 4.62
CA VAL A 91 -8.67 -7.62 4.38
C VAL A 91 -9.79 -7.90 3.37
N THR A 92 -9.42 -8.48 2.24
CA THR A 92 -10.34 -8.70 1.13
C THR A 92 -10.17 -10.12 0.62
N GLU A 93 -11.24 -10.89 0.66
CA GLU A 93 -11.24 -12.26 0.19
C GLU A 93 -10.88 -12.30 -1.29
N ASN A 94 -10.04 -13.26 -1.67
CA ASN A 94 -9.56 -13.46 -3.04
C ASN A 94 -8.66 -12.36 -3.58
N ALA A 95 -8.22 -11.41 -2.75
CA ALA A 95 -7.24 -10.41 -3.16
C ALA A 95 -5.83 -11.02 -3.14
N LYS A 96 -4.88 -10.27 -3.70
CA LYS A 96 -3.48 -10.67 -3.65
C LYS A 96 -3.01 -10.80 -2.21
N LYS A 97 -2.22 -11.82 -1.93
CA LYS A 97 -1.66 -12.05 -0.60
C LYS A 97 -0.31 -11.35 -0.46
N TYR A 98 -0.14 -10.70 0.68
CA TYR A 98 1.10 -10.02 1.04
C TYR A 98 1.68 -10.63 2.30
N CYS A 99 2.98 -10.53 2.47
CA CYS A 99 3.64 -10.98 3.68
C CYS A 99 3.51 -9.88 4.74
N VAL A 100 2.69 -10.12 5.74
CA VAL A 100 2.44 -9.17 6.83
C VAL A 100 3.37 -9.51 8.00
N LEU A 101 4.20 -8.54 8.39
CA LEU A 101 5.19 -8.72 9.45
C LEU A 101 4.71 -8.15 10.79
N ARG A 102 3.79 -7.21 10.76
CA ARG A 102 3.40 -6.49 11.96
C ARG A 102 1.99 -5.93 11.82
N VAL A 103 1.18 -6.05 12.87
CA VAL A 103 -0.16 -5.44 12.92
C VAL A 103 -0.29 -4.71 14.24
N ASP A 104 -0.73 -3.44 14.18
CA ASP A 104 -1.04 -2.64 15.36
C ASP A 104 -2.53 -2.33 15.34
N THR A 105 -3.30 -3.04 16.17
CA THR A 105 -4.75 -2.89 16.20
C THR A 105 -5.19 -1.60 16.87
N ALA A 106 -4.38 -1.03 17.75
CA ALA A 106 -4.70 0.25 18.39
C ALA A 106 -4.55 1.40 17.41
N ALA A 107 -3.45 1.43 16.66
CA ALA A 107 -3.20 2.47 15.67
C ALA A 107 -3.85 2.17 14.31
N LYS A 108 -4.37 0.97 14.12
CA LYS A 108 -4.95 0.53 12.85
C LYS A 108 -3.93 0.59 11.72
N THR A 109 -2.74 0.04 11.95
CA THR A 109 -1.69 -0.01 10.93
C THR A 109 -1.23 -1.44 10.70
N VAL A 110 -0.72 -1.70 9.50
CA VAL A 110 -0.19 -2.99 9.10
C VAL A 110 1.13 -2.77 8.38
N GLY A 111 2.16 -3.52 8.79
CA GLY A 111 3.47 -3.50 8.14
C GLY A 111 3.63 -4.73 7.28
N LEU A 112 3.93 -4.54 6.01
CA LEU A 112 3.98 -5.64 5.04
C LEU A 112 5.06 -5.40 3.99
N TYR A 113 5.41 -6.47 3.28
CA TYR A 113 6.24 -6.39 2.08
C TYR A 113 5.38 -6.37 0.83
N LEU A 114 5.71 -5.45 -0.06
CA LEU A 114 5.08 -5.36 -1.37
C LEU A 114 5.57 -6.45 -2.32
#